data_d08e9d7a8b3c8ae0a0405c4bbbc356c0
#
_entry.id   d08e9d7a8b3c8ae0a0405c4bbbc356c0
#
_cell.length_a   1.000
_cell.length_b   1.000
_cell.length_c   1.000
_cell.angle_alpha   90.00
_cell.angle_beta   90.00
_cell.angle_gamma   90.00
#
_symmetry.space_group_name_H-M   'P 1'
#
loop_
_entity.id
_entity.type
_entity.pdbx_description
1 polymer ?
#
loop_
_entity_poly.entity_id
_entity_poly.type
_entity_poly.pdbx_seq_one_letter_code
_entity_poly.pdbx_strand_id
1 'polypeptide(L)'
;MIGEQHILSLLKRVTDRSPAERTELVYMGGRSGLTRYTRSAIHQNVVDENTRVYVRVAEGKRLGVVTINKLEEDELVRAAEQARESALHQPENPYFEDFPQPAEYRKTQTYFEATAEFSPMARAEVMKKVFIQAERLGFEVAGAFTSGDGEIAVLNSNGLAAYHALTHANIAIVPVSEHGMSRAGAFSHDVSTIDFEAVAARAFERCAMNRDQQEIPIGQIDVILEPNCLAEVMMWMGFIAFGSNAFIEGRSFMAGKLGERSMGENITVYDSIVEPEAQGLPFDFQGFPKQKVVMIERGVNRGVVFDTISANQAKARPTGHGLPPGMPHGAMPWNVCIEPGDSSLEEMIGSCRRGLLVTNFHYVNGFLDPKKALMTGMTRYGTFLVEDGKIKHAVKNLRWTESMLRAFSNVQAISREREVISDEGGMFSLMPAVYIKDFTFTGVQKE
;
A
#
# COMPACT_ATOMS: atom_id res chain seq x y z
N MET A 1 -8.41 -16.73 -14.20
CA MET A 1 -8.43 -17.39 -12.86
C MET A 1 -8.62 -18.89 -13.03
N ILE A 2 -8.05 -19.69 -12.12
CA ILE A 2 -8.21 -21.16 -12.06
C ILE A 2 -9.49 -21.53 -11.31
N GLY A 3 -9.82 -20.77 -10.28
CA GLY A 3 -11.01 -20.90 -9.45
C GLY A 3 -10.81 -21.77 -8.20
N GLU A 4 -11.60 -21.46 -7.17
CA GLU A 4 -11.50 -21.99 -5.83
C GLU A 4 -11.42 -23.51 -5.77
N GLN A 5 -12.42 -24.20 -6.37
CA GLN A 5 -12.52 -25.65 -6.29
C GLN A 5 -11.30 -26.35 -6.90
N HIS A 6 -10.82 -25.87 -8.05
CA HIS A 6 -9.71 -26.47 -8.76
C HIS A 6 -8.40 -26.29 -7.97
N ILE A 7 -8.11 -25.04 -7.53
CA ILE A 7 -6.85 -24.76 -6.84
C ILE A 7 -6.82 -25.42 -5.46
N LEU A 8 -7.86 -25.34 -4.66
CA LEU A 8 -7.88 -25.98 -3.34
C LEU A 8 -7.78 -27.51 -3.43
N SER A 9 -8.41 -28.12 -4.46
CA SER A 9 -8.27 -29.56 -4.70
C SER A 9 -6.85 -29.96 -5.08
N LEU A 10 -6.18 -29.15 -5.91
CA LEU A 10 -4.77 -29.38 -6.25
C LEU A 10 -3.87 -29.26 -5.02
N LEU A 11 -3.98 -28.16 -4.27
CA LEU A 11 -3.17 -27.95 -3.07
C LEU A 11 -3.39 -29.07 -2.03
N LYS A 12 -4.62 -29.56 -1.90
CA LYS A 12 -4.95 -30.67 -1.00
C LYS A 12 -4.21 -31.95 -1.41
N ARG A 13 -4.25 -32.35 -2.68
CA ARG A 13 -3.52 -33.54 -3.17
C ARG A 13 -2.02 -33.44 -2.96
N VAL A 14 -1.45 -32.23 -3.17
CA VAL A 14 -0.03 -31.97 -2.90
C VAL A 14 0.28 -32.11 -1.42
N THR A 15 -0.54 -31.55 -0.55
CA THR A 15 -0.36 -31.65 0.92
C THR A 15 -0.45 -33.09 1.38
N ASP A 16 -1.39 -33.90 0.84
CA ASP A 16 -1.54 -35.32 1.17
C ASP A 16 -0.37 -36.19 0.70
N ARG A 17 0.35 -35.75 -0.33
CA ARG A 17 1.53 -36.43 -0.89
C ARG A 17 2.86 -35.88 -0.35
N SER A 18 2.82 -34.78 0.40
CA SER A 18 4.04 -34.17 0.94
C SER A 18 4.74 -35.13 1.92
N PRO A 19 6.07 -35.29 1.81
CA PRO A 19 6.82 -36.14 2.74
C PRO A 19 7.17 -35.43 4.05
N ALA A 20 6.82 -34.15 4.20
CA ALA A 20 7.13 -33.35 5.38
C ALA A 20 6.12 -33.62 6.53
N GLU A 21 6.58 -33.45 7.77
CA GLU A 21 5.71 -33.57 8.96
C GLU A 21 4.50 -32.63 8.88
N ARG A 22 4.73 -31.39 8.44
CA ARG A 22 3.70 -30.37 8.23
C ARG A 22 3.98 -29.55 6.96
N THR A 23 2.93 -29.25 6.23
CA THR A 23 3.03 -28.56 4.94
C THR A 23 1.99 -27.44 4.87
N GLU A 24 2.41 -26.30 4.35
CA GLU A 24 1.55 -25.17 3.98
C GLU A 24 1.87 -24.73 2.55
N LEU A 25 0.85 -24.51 1.78
CA LEU A 25 0.93 -24.05 0.38
C LEU A 25 0.22 -22.70 0.27
N VAL A 26 0.92 -21.71 -0.28
CA VAL A 26 0.35 -20.41 -0.60
C VAL A 26 0.42 -20.20 -2.10
N TYR A 27 -0.72 -20.21 -2.74
CA TYR A 27 -0.86 -19.94 -4.17
C TYR A 27 -1.26 -18.48 -4.38
N MET A 28 -0.61 -17.85 -5.34
CA MET A 28 -0.96 -16.54 -5.88
C MET A 28 -0.94 -16.65 -7.39
N GLY A 29 -2.05 -16.33 -8.03
CA GLY A 29 -2.18 -16.34 -9.49
C GLY A 29 -3.01 -15.15 -9.94
N GLY A 30 -2.87 -14.80 -11.23
CA GLY A 30 -3.69 -13.73 -11.80
C GLY A 30 -3.18 -13.25 -13.13
N ARG A 31 -4.01 -12.42 -13.74
CA ARG A 31 -3.74 -11.77 -15.01
C ARG A 31 -3.79 -10.25 -14.82
N SER A 32 -2.75 -9.55 -15.22
CA SER A 32 -2.68 -8.09 -15.21
C SER A 32 -2.40 -7.54 -16.59
N GLY A 33 -3.25 -6.64 -17.06
CA GLY A 33 -3.06 -5.88 -18.28
C GLY A 33 -2.48 -4.52 -17.97
N LEU A 34 -1.37 -4.15 -18.63
CA LEU A 34 -0.70 -2.88 -18.51
C LEU A 34 -0.74 -2.12 -19.83
N THR A 35 -1.28 -0.92 -19.82
CA THR A 35 -1.21 0.05 -20.93
C THR A 35 -0.37 1.24 -20.48
N ARG A 36 0.83 1.39 -21.07
CA ARG A 36 1.70 2.56 -20.84
C ARG A 36 1.60 3.57 -21.97
N TYR A 37 1.69 4.83 -21.61
CA TYR A 37 1.62 5.94 -22.55
C TYR A 37 2.60 7.04 -22.21
N THR A 38 3.09 7.71 -23.24
CA THR A 38 3.93 8.90 -23.16
C THR A 38 3.68 9.76 -24.39
N ARG A 39 3.87 11.07 -24.27
CA ARG A 39 3.62 12.02 -25.36
C ARG A 39 2.24 11.84 -25.99
N SER A 40 1.22 11.61 -25.15
CA SER A 40 -0.16 11.39 -25.54
C SER A 40 -0.35 10.25 -26.56
N ALA A 41 0.49 9.21 -26.47
CA ALA A 41 0.40 8.02 -27.31
C ALA A 41 0.67 6.75 -26.49
N ILE A 42 -0.13 5.72 -26.73
CA ILE A 42 0.12 4.38 -26.16
C ILE A 42 1.33 3.78 -26.89
N HIS A 43 2.37 3.43 -26.14
CA HIS A 43 3.59 2.83 -26.68
C HIS A 43 3.82 1.39 -26.20
N GLN A 44 3.09 0.98 -25.17
CA GLN A 44 3.17 -0.39 -24.65
C GLN A 44 1.79 -0.85 -24.18
N ASN A 45 1.43 -2.07 -24.56
CA ASN A 45 0.25 -2.76 -24.08
C ASN A 45 0.60 -4.24 -23.90
N VAL A 46 0.67 -4.69 -22.64
CA VAL A 46 1.13 -6.03 -22.26
C VAL A 46 0.07 -6.66 -21.36
N VAL A 47 -0.07 -7.96 -21.45
CA VAL A 47 -0.84 -8.77 -20.50
C VAL A 47 0.12 -9.82 -19.94
N ASP A 48 0.26 -9.83 -18.63
CA ASP A 48 1.02 -10.82 -17.88
C ASP A 48 0.07 -11.78 -17.17
N GLU A 49 0.32 -13.07 -17.31
CA GLU A 49 -0.28 -14.11 -16.48
C GLU A 49 0.80 -14.69 -15.59
N ASN A 50 0.66 -14.50 -14.30
CA ASN A 50 1.64 -14.91 -13.32
C ASN A 50 1.05 -15.93 -12.36
N THR A 51 1.88 -16.94 -12.05
CA THR A 51 1.59 -17.95 -11.04
C THR A 51 2.78 -18.05 -10.09
N ARG A 52 2.51 -18.09 -8.81
CA ARG A 52 3.51 -18.32 -7.78
C ARG A 52 2.94 -19.20 -6.68
N VAL A 53 3.67 -20.25 -6.34
CA VAL A 53 3.33 -21.10 -5.21
C VAL A 53 4.51 -21.10 -4.23
N TYR A 54 4.24 -20.71 -3.00
CA TYR A 54 5.16 -20.89 -1.89
C TYR A 54 4.82 -22.22 -1.23
N VAL A 55 5.78 -23.11 -1.15
CA VAL A 55 5.69 -24.38 -0.43
C VAL A 55 6.50 -24.22 0.84
N ARG A 56 5.84 -24.11 1.96
CA ARG A 56 6.46 -24.03 3.29
C ARG A 56 6.22 -25.31 4.06
N VAL A 57 7.27 -25.87 4.61
CA VAL A 57 7.19 -27.09 5.41
C VAL A 57 7.83 -26.90 6.77
N ALA A 58 7.42 -27.75 7.72
CA ALA A 58 8.05 -27.84 9.02
C ALA A 58 8.44 -29.29 9.35
N GLU A 59 9.66 -29.46 9.88
CA GLU A 59 10.19 -30.66 10.51
C GLU A 59 10.50 -30.32 11.98
N GLY A 60 9.63 -30.71 12.88
CA GLY A 60 9.62 -30.18 14.23
C GLY A 60 9.45 -28.64 14.23
N LYS A 61 10.47 -27.91 14.69
CA LYS A 61 10.50 -26.45 14.67
C LYS A 61 11.37 -25.86 13.55
N ARG A 62 11.85 -26.66 12.63
CA ARG A 62 12.66 -26.23 11.51
C ARG A 62 11.80 -25.96 10.30
N LEU A 63 11.95 -24.78 9.71
CA LEU A 63 11.15 -24.35 8.60
C LEU A 63 11.97 -24.33 7.30
N GLY A 64 11.38 -24.85 6.23
CA GLY A 64 11.92 -24.72 4.87
C GLY A 64 10.89 -24.12 3.93
N VAL A 65 11.35 -23.34 2.97
CA VAL A 65 10.50 -22.69 1.96
C VAL A 65 11.11 -22.85 0.58
N VAL A 66 10.28 -23.26 -0.36
CA VAL A 66 10.59 -23.25 -1.80
C VAL A 66 9.50 -22.48 -2.53
N THR A 67 9.90 -21.67 -3.49
CA THR A 67 8.96 -20.90 -4.33
C THR A 67 9.09 -21.39 -5.78
N ILE A 68 7.97 -21.73 -6.39
CA ILE A 68 7.91 -22.13 -7.81
C ILE A 68 6.79 -21.37 -8.53
N ASN A 69 6.85 -21.39 -9.85
CA ASN A 69 5.87 -20.75 -10.74
C ASN A 69 5.10 -21.78 -11.60
N LYS A 70 5.03 -23.01 -11.14
CA LYS A 70 4.37 -24.13 -11.81
C LYS A 70 3.24 -24.66 -10.94
N LEU A 71 2.19 -25.21 -11.57
CA LEU A 71 1.02 -25.78 -10.91
C LEU A 71 0.86 -27.28 -11.12
N GLU A 72 1.79 -27.94 -11.82
CA GLU A 72 1.78 -29.39 -11.97
C GLU A 72 1.99 -30.05 -10.60
N GLU A 73 1.10 -30.98 -10.26
CA GLU A 73 1.07 -31.65 -8.96
C GLU A 73 2.42 -32.25 -8.58
N ASP A 74 3.07 -32.95 -9.52
CA ASP A 74 4.38 -33.59 -9.26
C ASP A 74 5.52 -32.59 -9.05
N GLU A 75 5.46 -31.40 -9.69
CA GLU A 75 6.42 -30.32 -9.45
C GLU A 75 6.22 -29.70 -8.05
N LEU A 76 4.98 -29.55 -7.61
CA LEU A 76 4.67 -29.06 -6.26
C LEU A 76 5.09 -30.06 -5.20
N VAL A 77 4.91 -31.36 -5.42
CA VAL A 77 5.40 -32.41 -4.50
C VAL A 77 6.93 -32.40 -4.42
N ARG A 78 7.63 -32.29 -5.55
CA ARG A 78 9.10 -32.13 -5.56
C ARG A 78 9.54 -30.86 -4.82
N ALA A 79 8.80 -29.75 -4.96
CA ALA A 79 9.08 -28.54 -4.20
C ALA A 79 8.91 -28.76 -2.68
N ALA A 80 7.95 -29.57 -2.26
CA ALA A 80 7.79 -29.95 -0.85
C ALA A 80 8.96 -30.83 -0.34
N GLU A 81 9.46 -31.76 -1.17
CA GLU A 81 10.67 -32.55 -0.86
C GLU A 81 11.90 -31.63 -0.69
N GLN A 82 12.11 -30.68 -1.61
CA GLN A 82 13.21 -29.72 -1.52
C GLN A 82 13.08 -28.79 -0.31
N ALA A 83 11.86 -28.33 -0.02
CA ALA A 83 11.59 -27.50 1.16
C ALA A 83 11.90 -28.29 2.45
N ARG A 84 11.54 -29.58 2.49
CA ARG A 84 11.85 -30.46 3.61
C ARG A 84 13.36 -30.65 3.79
N GLU A 85 14.09 -30.91 2.72
CA GLU A 85 15.54 -31.02 2.77
C GLU A 85 16.16 -29.71 3.29
N SER A 86 15.70 -28.56 2.79
CA SER A 86 16.12 -27.24 3.32
C SER A 86 15.81 -27.11 4.81
N ALA A 87 14.61 -27.50 5.27
CA ALA A 87 14.22 -27.42 6.68
C ALA A 87 15.16 -28.22 7.59
N LEU A 88 15.57 -29.41 7.18
CA LEU A 88 16.45 -30.29 7.97
C LEU A 88 17.82 -29.64 8.26
N HIS A 89 18.24 -28.68 7.42
CA HIS A 89 19.52 -27.97 7.57
C HIS A 89 19.36 -26.58 8.25
N GLN A 90 18.14 -26.16 8.55
CA GLN A 90 17.89 -24.89 9.25
C GLN A 90 17.95 -25.06 10.78
N PRO A 91 18.32 -24.02 11.51
CA PRO A 91 18.15 -24.00 12.97
C PRO A 91 16.67 -24.07 13.34
N GLU A 92 16.40 -24.60 14.53
CA GLU A 92 15.05 -24.56 15.07
C GLU A 92 14.60 -23.12 15.34
N ASN A 93 13.38 -22.79 14.91
CA ASN A 93 12.73 -21.55 15.30
C ASN A 93 11.94 -21.77 16.59
N PRO A 94 12.41 -21.27 17.74
CA PRO A 94 11.77 -21.54 19.04
C PRO A 94 10.33 -20.99 19.12
N TYR A 95 9.98 -20.03 18.27
CA TYR A 95 8.69 -19.36 18.23
C TYR A 95 7.70 -19.98 17.24
N PHE A 96 8.14 -20.92 16.42
CA PHE A 96 7.23 -21.69 15.59
C PHE A 96 6.59 -22.79 16.44
N GLU A 97 5.27 -22.81 16.51
CA GLU A 97 4.50 -23.85 17.20
C GLU A 97 3.80 -24.75 16.18
N ASP A 98 3.00 -24.17 15.30
CA ASP A 98 2.26 -24.86 14.26
C ASP A 98 1.77 -23.91 13.17
N PHE A 99 1.29 -24.47 12.05
CA PHE A 99 0.51 -23.71 11.07
C PHE A 99 -0.89 -23.41 11.62
N PRO A 100 -1.56 -22.31 11.13
CA PRO A 100 -2.88 -21.95 11.61
C PRO A 100 -3.92 -23.06 11.43
N GLN A 101 -4.90 -23.09 12.33
CA GLN A 101 -6.07 -23.96 12.28
C GLN A 101 -7.13 -23.37 11.33
N PRO A 102 -8.09 -24.20 10.83
CA PRO A 102 -9.24 -23.71 10.09
C PRO A 102 -9.96 -22.56 10.81
N ALA A 103 -10.37 -21.55 10.06
CA ALA A 103 -11.01 -20.36 10.61
C ALA A 103 -12.13 -19.86 9.69
N GLU A 104 -13.03 -19.05 10.26
CA GLU A 104 -14.02 -18.31 9.49
C GLU A 104 -13.45 -16.94 9.06
N TYR A 105 -13.80 -16.54 7.84
CA TYR A 105 -13.34 -15.29 7.28
C TYR A 105 -14.48 -14.29 7.10
N ARG A 106 -14.16 -13.00 7.29
CA ARG A 106 -15.09 -11.93 6.91
C ARG A 106 -15.30 -11.95 5.40
N LYS A 107 -16.54 -11.72 4.99
CA LYS A 107 -16.85 -11.55 3.56
C LYS A 107 -16.45 -10.15 3.13
N THR A 108 -15.66 -10.06 2.07
CA THR A 108 -15.29 -8.82 1.41
C THR A 108 -15.62 -8.92 -0.08
N GLN A 109 -16.02 -7.81 -0.67
CA GLN A 109 -16.34 -7.73 -2.10
C GLN A 109 -15.18 -7.03 -2.81
N THR A 110 -14.27 -7.80 -3.41
CA THR A 110 -13.10 -7.31 -4.12
C THR A 110 -12.98 -7.83 -5.54
N TYR A 111 -13.90 -8.70 -5.97
CA TYR A 111 -13.96 -9.21 -7.34
C TYR A 111 -15.16 -8.65 -8.07
N PHE A 112 -14.91 -8.05 -9.23
CA PHE A 112 -15.90 -7.45 -10.13
C PHE A 112 -15.61 -7.89 -11.57
N GLU A 113 -16.57 -8.54 -12.20
CA GLU A 113 -16.45 -9.05 -13.56
C GLU A 113 -16.14 -7.95 -14.57
N ALA A 114 -16.77 -6.77 -14.41
CA ALA A 114 -16.50 -5.60 -15.26
C ALA A 114 -15.02 -5.19 -15.27
N THR A 115 -14.31 -5.38 -14.17
CA THR A 115 -12.86 -5.10 -14.07
C THR A 115 -12.03 -6.25 -14.63
N ALA A 116 -12.39 -7.49 -14.32
CA ALA A 116 -11.71 -8.68 -14.85
C ALA A 116 -11.72 -8.72 -16.39
N GLU A 117 -12.84 -8.29 -16.99
CA GLU A 117 -13.05 -8.25 -18.43
C GLU A 117 -12.62 -6.92 -19.08
N PHE A 118 -12.11 -5.96 -18.32
CA PHE A 118 -11.73 -4.64 -18.83
C PHE A 118 -10.56 -4.74 -19.81
N SER A 119 -10.90 -4.77 -21.08
CA SER A 119 -9.99 -5.13 -22.17
C SER A 119 -8.90 -4.06 -22.44
N PRO A 120 -7.80 -4.42 -23.12
CA PRO A 120 -6.85 -3.45 -23.62
C PRO A 120 -7.46 -2.35 -24.49
N MET A 121 -8.50 -2.70 -25.27
CA MET A 121 -9.22 -1.73 -26.10
C MET A 121 -10.04 -0.76 -25.24
N ALA A 122 -10.68 -1.25 -24.17
CA ALA A 122 -11.40 -0.39 -23.24
C ALA A 122 -10.47 0.61 -22.56
N ARG A 123 -9.27 0.18 -22.10
CA ARG A 123 -8.25 1.09 -21.59
C ARG A 123 -7.81 2.12 -22.62
N ALA A 124 -7.62 1.72 -23.88
CA ALA A 124 -7.23 2.61 -24.96
C ALA A 124 -8.32 3.67 -25.26
N GLU A 125 -9.60 3.30 -25.23
CA GLU A 125 -10.70 4.26 -25.43
C GLU A 125 -10.80 5.29 -24.30
N VAL A 126 -10.54 4.89 -23.05
CA VAL A 126 -10.40 5.86 -21.94
C VAL A 126 -9.26 6.82 -22.22
N MET A 127 -8.07 6.31 -22.57
CA MET A 127 -6.90 7.15 -22.81
C MET A 127 -7.04 8.06 -24.02
N LYS A 128 -7.72 7.63 -25.06
CA LYS A 128 -8.04 8.47 -26.24
C LYS A 128 -8.80 9.74 -25.83
N LYS A 129 -9.79 9.65 -24.94
CA LYS A 129 -10.51 10.81 -24.43
C LYS A 129 -9.59 11.74 -23.65
N VAL A 130 -8.72 11.17 -22.80
CA VAL A 130 -7.72 11.92 -22.03
C VAL A 130 -6.75 12.65 -22.96
N PHE A 131 -6.24 11.98 -24.00
CA PHE A 131 -5.30 12.59 -24.97
C PHE A 131 -5.93 13.73 -25.77
N ILE A 132 -7.18 13.56 -26.23
CA ILE A 132 -7.91 14.64 -26.93
C ILE A 132 -8.09 15.87 -26.02
N GLN A 133 -8.39 15.67 -24.75
CA GLN A 133 -8.51 16.76 -23.79
C GLN A 133 -7.16 17.44 -23.54
N ALA A 134 -6.08 16.66 -23.39
CA ALA A 134 -4.73 17.16 -23.20
C ALA A 134 -4.27 18.03 -24.39
N GLU A 135 -4.50 17.57 -25.61
CA GLU A 135 -4.15 18.30 -26.83
C GLU A 135 -4.82 19.67 -26.87
N ARG A 136 -6.12 19.75 -26.52
CA ARG A 136 -6.86 21.02 -26.46
C ARG A 136 -6.30 21.98 -25.41
N LEU A 137 -5.66 21.48 -24.37
CA LEU A 137 -5.05 22.27 -23.29
C LEU A 137 -3.56 22.54 -23.52
N GLY A 138 -2.96 21.99 -24.60
CA GLY A 138 -1.55 22.13 -24.91
C GLY A 138 -0.64 21.27 -23.99
N PHE A 139 -1.14 20.13 -23.49
CA PHE A 139 -0.36 19.21 -22.67
C PHE A 139 -0.02 17.94 -23.42
N GLU A 140 1.12 17.33 -23.09
CA GLU A 140 1.40 15.94 -23.35
C GLU A 140 1.02 15.11 -22.11
N VAL A 141 0.64 13.84 -22.30
CA VAL A 141 0.28 12.94 -21.20
C VAL A 141 1.21 11.74 -21.18
N ALA A 142 1.71 11.42 -19.99
CA ALA A 142 2.43 10.19 -19.69
C ALA A 142 1.70 9.44 -18.55
N GLY A 143 2.04 8.16 -18.38
CA GLY A 143 1.51 7.35 -17.27
C GLY A 143 1.25 5.90 -17.62
N ALA A 144 0.40 5.28 -16.81
CA ALA A 144 0.02 3.88 -16.95
C ALA A 144 -1.42 3.65 -16.51
N PHE A 145 -2.06 2.67 -17.15
CA PHE A 145 -3.34 2.14 -16.74
C PHE A 145 -3.21 0.63 -16.63
N THR A 146 -3.40 0.07 -15.43
CA THR A 146 -3.44 -1.36 -15.19
C THR A 146 -4.83 -1.82 -14.84
N SER A 147 -5.22 -2.99 -15.30
CA SER A 147 -6.43 -3.68 -14.84
C SER A 147 -6.24 -5.19 -14.94
N GLY A 148 -6.89 -5.92 -14.05
CA GLY A 148 -6.77 -7.37 -14.06
C GLY A 148 -7.50 -8.03 -12.92
N ASP A 149 -7.27 -9.33 -12.83
CA ASP A 149 -7.80 -10.22 -11.80
C ASP A 149 -6.68 -10.98 -11.11
N GLY A 150 -6.93 -11.41 -9.89
CA GLY A 150 -6.04 -12.25 -9.12
C GLY A 150 -6.80 -13.17 -8.18
N GLU A 151 -6.13 -14.23 -7.77
CA GLU A 151 -6.64 -15.17 -6.78
C GLU A 151 -5.51 -15.62 -5.85
N ILE A 152 -5.88 -15.79 -4.59
CA ILE A 152 -4.97 -16.23 -3.54
C ILE A 152 -5.62 -17.42 -2.84
N ALA A 153 -4.85 -18.48 -2.65
CA ALA A 153 -5.27 -19.62 -1.84
C ALA A 153 -4.20 -20.01 -0.83
N VAL A 154 -4.62 -20.34 0.38
CA VAL A 154 -3.76 -20.90 1.42
C VAL A 154 -4.37 -22.21 1.88
N LEU A 155 -3.55 -23.27 1.90
CA LEU A 155 -3.96 -24.57 2.41
C LEU A 155 -2.81 -25.17 3.21
N ASN A 156 -3.11 -25.78 4.36
CA ASN A 156 -2.10 -26.45 5.17
C ASN A 156 -2.55 -27.83 5.69
N SER A 157 -1.60 -28.58 6.24
CA SER A 157 -1.82 -29.94 6.77
C SER A 157 -2.74 -29.99 7.99
N ASN A 158 -3.06 -28.88 8.65
CA ASN A 158 -4.02 -28.78 9.74
C ASN A 158 -5.47 -28.68 9.25
N GLY A 159 -5.68 -28.70 7.90
CA GLY A 159 -7.00 -28.62 7.30
C GLY A 159 -7.50 -27.20 7.05
N LEU A 160 -6.68 -26.17 7.30
CA LEU A 160 -7.00 -24.81 6.86
C LEU A 160 -7.08 -24.79 5.33
N ALA A 161 -8.14 -24.20 4.80
CA ALA A 161 -8.31 -23.90 3.39
C ALA A 161 -8.95 -22.51 3.25
N ALA A 162 -8.24 -21.59 2.65
CA ALA A 162 -8.67 -20.23 2.42
C ALA A 162 -8.52 -19.89 0.93
N TYR A 163 -9.50 -19.21 0.37
CA TYR A 163 -9.47 -18.74 -1.01
C TYR A 163 -10.10 -17.37 -1.11
N HIS A 164 -9.53 -16.53 -1.95
CA HIS A 164 -10.09 -15.22 -2.25
C HIS A 164 -9.71 -14.78 -3.66
N ALA A 165 -10.70 -14.22 -4.38
CA ALA A 165 -10.51 -13.61 -5.68
C ALA A 165 -10.63 -12.09 -5.57
N LEU A 166 -9.84 -11.38 -6.36
CA LEU A 166 -9.87 -9.92 -6.40
C LEU A 166 -9.64 -9.40 -7.82
N THR A 167 -10.09 -8.20 -8.06
CA THR A 167 -9.79 -7.44 -9.28
C THR A 167 -9.14 -6.11 -8.93
N HIS A 168 -8.48 -5.48 -9.88
CA HIS A 168 -7.90 -4.17 -9.72
C HIS A 168 -7.97 -3.36 -11.01
N ALA A 169 -8.22 -2.08 -10.86
CA ALA A 169 -8.01 -1.06 -11.88
C ALA A 169 -7.26 0.10 -11.25
N ASN A 170 -6.13 0.47 -11.83
CA ASN A 170 -5.29 1.57 -11.34
C ASN A 170 -4.85 2.43 -12.53
N ILE A 171 -5.16 3.72 -12.48
CA ILE A 171 -4.77 4.70 -13.49
C ILE A 171 -3.92 5.81 -12.88
N ALA A 172 -2.86 6.19 -13.57
CA ALA A 172 -2.04 7.35 -13.24
C ALA A 172 -1.89 8.25 -14.48
N ILE A 173 -2.43 9.44 -14.41
CA ILE A 173 -2.39 10.46 -15.48
C ILE A 173 -1.36 11.53 -15.07
N VAL A 174 -0.33 11.71 -15.89
CA VAL A 174 0.76 12.66 -15.67
C VAL A 174 0.81 13.60 -16.87
N PRO A 175 0.06 14.71 -16.86
CA PRO A 175 0.22 15.75 -17.86
C PRO A 175 1.57 16.45 -17.67
N VAL A 176 2.18 16.78 -18.81
CA VAL A 176 3.48 17.44 -18.92
C VAL A 176 3.33 18.65 -19.82
N SER A 177 3.86 19.77 -19.38
CA SER A 177 4.01 21.01 -20.15
C SER A 177 5.46 21.46 -20.17
N GLU A 178 5.79 22.50 -20.92
CA GLU A 178 7.12 23.14 -20.89
C GLU A 178 7.46 23.75 -19.52
N HIS A 179 6.45 24.00 -18.68
CA HIS A 179 6.61 24.66 -17.37
C HIS A 179 6.65 23.67 -16.20
N GLY A 180 6.21 22.44 -16.39
CA GLY A 180 6.17 21.45 -15.33
C GLY A 180 5.18 20.31 -15.58
N MET A 181 4.98 19.49 -14.57
CA MET A 181 4.12 18.32 -14.62
C MET A 181 3.28 18.20 -13.34
N SER A 182 2.17 17.52 -13.45
CA SER A 182 1.39 17.10 -12.29
C SER A 182 1.07 15.60 -12.35
N ARG A 183 0.39 15.08 -11.36
CA ARG A 183 -0.10 13.69 -11.34
C ARG A 183 -1.46 13.65 -10.66
N ALA A 184 -2.38 12.91 -11.24
CA ALA A 184 -3.55 12.37 -10.54
C ALA A 184 -3.70 10.90 -10.88
N GLY A 185 -4.33 10.14 -9.99
CA GLY A 185 -4.60 8.73 -10.19
C GLY A 185 -5.84 8.30 -9.44
N ALA A 186 -6.29 7.09 -9.72
CA ALA A 186 -7.37 6.43 -9.01
C ALA A 186 -7.14 4.92 -9.00
N PHE A 187 -7.55 4.29 -7.91
CA PHE A 187 -7.60 2.85 -7.74
C PHE A 187 -9.01 2.41 -7.37
N SER A 188 -9.45 1.28 -7.92
CA SER A 188 -10.65 0.59 -7.45
C SER A 188 -10.58 -0.90 -7.79
N HIS A 189 -11.24 -1.74 -7.01
CA HIS A 189 -11.55 -3.12 -7.39
C HIS A 189 -12.61 -3.17 -8.51
N ASP A 190 -13.51 -2.20 -8.54
CA ASP A 190 -14.53 -2.04 -9.57
C ASP A 190 -14.22 -0.85 -10.49
N VAL A 191 -13.80 -1.14 -11.72
CA VAL A 191 -13.44 -0.12 -12.72
C VAL A 191 -14.60 0.84 -13.03
N SER A 192 -15.84 0.40 -12.85
CA SER A 192 -17.03 1.21 -13.11
C SER A 192 -17.21 2.36 -12.11
N THR A 193 -16.55 2.30 -10.97
CA THR A 193 -16.59 3.36 -9.94
C THR A 193 -15.53 4.46 -10.16
N ILE A 194 -14.62 4.28 -11.12
CA ILE A 194 -13.59 5.28 -11.42
C ILE A 194 -14.16 6.34 -12.36
N ASP A 195 -14.23 7.58 -11.87
CA ASP A 195 -14.52 8.74 -12.71
C ASP A 195 -13.24 9.22 -13.42
N PHE A 196 -12.98 8.64 -14.60
CA PHE A 196 -11.79 8.95 -15.38
C PHE A 196 -11.74 10.42 -15.83
N GLU A 197 -12.89 11.06 -16.04
CA GLU A 197 -12.97 12.47 -16.45
C GLU A 197 -12.56 13.37 -15.28
N ALA A 198 -13.03 13.11 -14.07
CA ALA A 198 -12.63 13.83 -12.87
C ALA A 198 -11.14 13.65 -12.55
N VAL A 199 -10.59 12.43 -12.70
CA VAL A 199 -9.13 12.19 -12.53
C VAL A 199 -8.32 12.99 -13.54
N ALA A 200 -8.72 13.00 -14.81
CA ALA A 200 -8.04 13.76 -15.85
C ALA A 200 -8.14 15.28 -15.60
N ALA A 201 -9.34 15.77 -15.28
CA ALA A 201 -9.55 17.18 -14.96
C ALA A 201 -8.66 17.67 -13.81
N ARG A 202 -8.60 16.91 -12.71
CA ARG A 202 -7.72 17.20 -11.56
C ARG A 202 -6.24 17.25 -11.97
N ALA A 203 -5.80 16.29 -12.80
CA ALA A 203 -4.43 16.29 -13.30
C ALA A 203 -4.13 17.53 -14.15
N PHE A 204 -5.00 17.88 -15.10
CA PHE A 204 -4.80 19.01 -15.99
C PHE A 204 -4.85 20.36 -15.27
N GLU A 205 -5.79 20.56 -14.36
CA GLU A 205 -5.88 21.75 -13.52
C GLU A 205 -4.58 22.00 -12.75
N ARG A 206 -4.07 20.96 -12.08
CA ARG A 206 -2.80 21.05 -11.34
C ARG A 206 -1.60 21.31 -12.25
N CYS A 207 -1.57 20.73 -13.44
CA CYS A 207 -0.52 21.00 -14.41
C CYS A 207 -0.56 22.46 -14.89
N ALA A 208 -1.77 22.97 -15.15
CA ALA A 208 -1.96 24.39 -15.51
C ALA A 208 -1.52 25.34 -14.40
N MET A 209 -1.72 24.97 -13.13
CA MET A 209 -1.26 25.75 -11.97
C MET A 209 0.24 25.65 -11.73
N ASN A 210 0.92 24.59 -12.20
CA ASN A 210 2.33 24.32 -11.93
C ASN A 210 3.26 25.04 -12.92
N ARG A 211 2.98 26.32 -13.15
CA ARG A 211 3.74 27.22 -14.03
C ARG A 211 4.57 28.21 -13.21
N ASP A 212 5.63 28.72 -13.83
CA ASP A 212 6.46 29.80 -13.28
C ASP A 212 6.88 29.52 -11.83
N GLN A 213 7.38 28.30 -11.60
CA GLN A 213 7.76 27.81 -10.27
C GLN A 213 8.79 28.74 -9.63
N GLN A 214 8.46 29.28 -8.47
CA GLN A 214 9.30 30.19 -7.74
C GLN A 214 10.08 29.46 -6.63
N GLU A 215 11.24 30.01 -6.28
CA GLU A 215 11.95 29.59 -5.08
C GLU A 215 11.36 30.32 -3.87
N ILE A 216 11.32 29.60 -2.76
CA ILE A 216 10.94 30.17 -1.46
C ILE A 216 12.06 29.89 -0.43
N PRO A 217 12.15 30.69 0.64
CA PRO A 217 13.04 30.39 1.74
C PRO A 217 12.70 29.03 2.34
N ILE A 218 13.73 28.19 2.57
CA ILE A 218 13.60 26.91 3.27
C ILE A 218 13.53 27.11 4.79
N GLY A 219 13.02 26.13 5.50
CA GLY A 219 12.86 26.14 6.95
C GLY A 219 11.55 25.50 7.37
N GLN A 220 11.02 25.95 8.49
CA GLN A 220 9.72 25.50 9.00
C GLN A 220 8.60 26.29 8.30
N ILE A 221 7.70 25.57 7.63
CA ILE A 221 6.60 26.13 6.86
C ILE A 221 5.36 25.25 7.11
N ASP A 222 4.21 25.86 7.27
CA ASP A 222 2.94 25.11 7.35
C ASP A 222 2.69 24.36 6.05
N VAL A 223 2.13 23.16 6.13
CA VAL A 223 1.84 22.35 4.94
C VAL A 223 0.43 21.76 4.99
N ILE A 224 -0.19 21.71 3.83
CA ILE A 224 -1.37 20.90 3.57
C ILE A 224 -0.88 19.74 2.69
N LEU A 225 -0.87 18.55 3.25
CA LEU A 225 -0.45 17.33 2.55
C LEU A 225 -1.68 16.61 2.01
N GLU A 226 -1.68 16.35 0.71
CA GLU A 226 -2.72 15.54 0.10
C GLU A 226 -2.53 14.04 0.38
N PRO A 227 -3.56 13.19 0.17
CA PRO A 227 -3.56 11.77 0.51
C PRO A 227 -2.36 10.98 0.02
N ASN A 228 -1.85 11.26 -1.20
CA ASN A 228 -0.66 10.59 -1.74
C ASN A 228 0.60 10.80 -0.90
N CYS A 229 0.77 11.97 -0.28
CA CYS A 229 1.91 12.23 0.61
C CYS A 229 1.84 11.35 1.86
N LEU A 230 0.63 11.19 2.41
CA LEU A 230 0.42 10.37 3.61
C LEU A 230 0.57 8.88 3.32
N ALA A 231 0.13 8.40 2.16
CA ALA A 231 0.31 7.00 1.77
C ALA A 231 1.80 6.62 1.74
N GLU A 232 2.66 7.45 1.16
CA GLU A 232 4.11 7.27 1.15
C GLU A 232 4.70 7.24 2.58
N VAL A 233 4.28 8.17 3.45
CA VAL A 233 4.72 8.20 4.85
C VAL A 233 4.24 6.96 5.60
N MET A 234 2.96 6.56 5.45
CA MET A 234 2.40 5.42 6.15
C MET A 234 2.98 4.09 5.69
N MET A 235 3.35 3.96 4.42
CA MET A 235 4.12 2.81 3.93
C MET A 235 5.43 2.67 4.72
N TRP A 236 6.20 3.75 4.88
CA TRP A 236 7.43 3.75 5.67
C TRP A 236 7.18 3.51 7.15
N MET A 237 6.08 4.05 7.72
CA MET A 237 5.68 3.76 9.11
C MET A 237 5.40 2.26 9.31
N GLY A 238 4.85 1.58 8.31
CA GLY A 238 4.71 0.11 8.30
C GLY A 238 6.06 -0.58 8.54
N PHE A 239 7.10 -0.22 7.79
CA PHE A 239 8.43 -0.82 7.90
C PHE A 239 9.16 -0.49 9.20
N ILE A 240 9.11 0.77 9.65
CA ILE A 240 9.94 1.24 10.77
C ILE A 240 9.25 1.19 12.13
N ALA A 241 7.91 1.09 12.16
CA ALA A 241 7.17 1.26 13.40
C ALA A 241 6.07 0.22 13.63
N PHE A 242 5.17 0.01 12.67
CA PHE A 242 3.94 -0.76 12.87
C PHE A 242 4.08 -2.25 12.58
N GLY A 243 5.15 -2.67 11.89
CA GLY A 243 5.47 -4.06 11.64
C GLY A 243 6.09 -4.76 12.86
N SER A 244 5.88 -6.08 12.95
CA SER A 244 6.29 -6.89 14.12
C SER A 244 7.80 -6.86 14.37
N ASN A 245 8.64 -7.03 13.34
CA ASN A 245 10.10 -7.12 13.53
C ASN A 245 10.68 -5.80 14.05
N ALA A 246 10.26 -4.66 13.52
CA ALA A 246 10.72 -3.36 14.01
C ALA A 246 10.40 -3.16 15.49
N PHE A 247 9.22 -3.64 15.92
CA PHE A 247 8.78 -3.55 17.32
C PHE A 247 9.56 -4.51 18.22
N ILE A 248 9.67 -5.79 17.85
CA ILE A 248 10.33 -6.83 18.66
C ILE A 248 11.83 -6.54 18.83
N GLU A 249 12.48 -6.09 17.77
CA GLU A 249 13.90 -5.73 17.77
C GLU A 249 14.20 -4.37 18.46
N GLY A 250 13.17 -3.69 18.96
CA GLY A 250 13.32 -2.41 19.65
C GLY A 250 13.70 -1.24 18.74
N ARG A 251 13.55 -1.39 17.41
CA ARG A 251 13.83 -0.32 16.42
C ARG A 251 12.67 0.65 16.26
N SER A 252 11.43 0.19 16.48
CA SER A 252 10.23 1.03 16.47
C SER A 252 10.25 2.06 17.59
N PHE A 253 9.73 3.26 17.32
CA PHE A 253 9.48 4.27 18.36
C PHE A 253 8.44 3.81 19.39
N MET A 254 7.61 2.83 19.05
CA MET A 254 6.58 2.27 19.91
C MET A 254 7.10 1.21 20.88
N ALA A 255 8.31 0.66 20.61
CA ALA A 255 8.88 -0.40 21.43
C ALA A 255 9.13 0.08 22.87
N GLY A 256 8.50 -0.60 23.84
CA GLY A 256 8.53 -0.22 25.24
C GLY A 256 7.67 1.01 25.62
N LYS A 257 6.88 1.55 24.67
CA LYS A 257 6.09 2.78 24.85
C LYS A 257 4.61 2.63 24.49
N LEU A 258 4.09 1.41 24.57
CA LEU A 258 2.64 1.20 24.43
C LEU A 258 1.92 1.88 25.60
N GLY A 259 0.82 2.58 25.30
CA GLY A 259 0.09 3.42 26.24
C GLY A 259 0.60 4.87 26.34
N GLU A 260 1.80 5.18 25.81
CA GLU A 260 2.31 6.55 25.77
C GLU A 260 1.81 7.32 24.55
N ARG A 261 1.66 8.63 24.68
CA ARG A 261 1.32 9.54 23.57
C ARG A 261 2.57 9.84 22.74
N SER A 262 2.47 9.65 21.42
CA SER A 262 3.54 9.95 20.46
C SER A 262 3.14 10.95 19.37
N MET A 263 1.84 11.25 19.24
CA MET A 263 1.28 12.12 18.20
C MET A 263 0.16 12.99 18.76
N GLY A 264 -0.38 13.88 17.95
CA GLY A 264 -1.53 14.72 18.30
C GLY A 264 -2.79 13.90 18.62
N GLU A 265 -3.65 14.46 19.48
CA GLU A 265 -4.89 13.77 19.92
C GLU A 265 -5.89 13.53 18.77
N ASN A 266 -5.78 14.28 17.70
CA ASN A 266 -6.60 14.14 16.50
C ASN A 266 -6.12 13.03 15.53
N ILE A 267 -5.02 12.32 15.84
CA ILE A 267 -4.46 11.27 14.98
C ILE A 267 -4.85 9.89 15.49
N THR A 268 -5.58 9.15 14.66
CA THR A 268 -5.85 7.71 14.83
C THR A 268 -5.41 6.98 13.56
N VAL A 269 -4.51 6.00 13.70
CA VAL A 269 -3.99 5.16 12.60
C VAL A 269 -4.31 3.70 12.88
N TYR A 270 -4.89 3.02 11.92
CA TYR A 270 -5.28 1.62 12.05
C TYR A 270 -5.12 0.85 10.73
N ASP A 271 -5.08 -0.48 10.78
CA ASP A 271 -5.22 -1.37 9.62
C ASP A 271 -6.63 -1.96 9.61
N SER A 272 -7.32 -1.90 8.48
CA SER A 272 -8.68 -2.43 8.30
C SER A 272 -8.96 -2.83 6.86
N ILE A 273 -9.70 -3.92 6.69
CA ILE A 273 -10.14 -4.45 5.38
C ILE A 273 -11.62 -4.22 5.08
N VAL A 274 -12.32 -3.51 5.94
CA VAL A 274 -13.79 -3.35 5.86
C VAL A 274 -14.21 -1.90 5.97
N GLU A 275 -13.49 -1.03 5.30
CA GLU A 275 -13.86 0.38 5.21
C GLU A 275 -14.92 0.59 4.11
N PRO A 276 -15.80 1.60 4.24
CA PRO A 276 -16.80 1.89 3.21
C PRO A 276 -16.20 2.18 1.84
N GLU A 277 -15.04 2.84 1.81
CA GLU A 277 -14.34 3.26 0.59
C GLU A 277 -13.49 2.15 -0.03
N ALA A 278 -13.07 1.17 0.78
CA ALA A 278 -12.19 0.10 0.31
C ALA A 278 -12.30 -1.17 1.15
N GLN A 279 -12.24 -2.30 0.48
CA GLN A 279 -12.20 -3.62 1.10
C GLN A 279 -10.91 -4.35 0.71
N GLY A 280 -10.45 -5.26 1.54
CA GLY A 280 -9.19 -5.98 1.35
C GLY A 280 -9.31 -7.49 1.49
N LEU A 281 -8.17 -8.15 1.38
CA LEU A 281 -8.03 -9.60 1.55
C LEU A 281 -8.44 -10.02 2.98
N PRO A 282 -9.34 -11.00 3.15
CA PRO A 282 -9.90 -11.36 4.46
C PRO A 282 -8.98 -12.21 5.35
N PHE A 283 -7.85 -12.66 4.84
CA PHE A 283 -6.82 -13.44 5.54
C PHE A 283 -5.43 -13.00 5.07
N ASP A 284 -4.41 -13.37 5.82
CA ASP A 284 -3.01 -13.14 5.46
C ASP A 284 -2.41 -14.35 4.70
N PHE A 285 -1.13 -14.27 4.36
CA PHE A 285 -0.44 -15.34 3.63
C PHE A 285 -0.09 -16.57 4.50
N GLN A 286 -0.57 -16.62 5.72
CA GLN A 286 -0.63 -17.84 6.56
C GLN A 286 -2.05 -18.42 6.60
N GLY A 287 -3.02 -17.76 5.95
CA GLY A 287 -4.44 -18.09 6.05
C GLY A 287 -5.06 -17.67 7.39
N PHE A 288 -4.38 -16.85 8.18
CA PHE A 288 -4.94 -16.35 9.44
C PHE A 288 -5.93 -15.20 9.17
N PRO A 289 -7.12 -15.17 9.82
CA PRO A 289 -8.12 -14.15 9.60
C PRO A 289 -7.59 -12.75 9.91
N LYS A 290 -7.77 -11.82 8.98
CA LYS A 290 -7.37 -10.43 9.14
C LYS A 290 -8.19 -9.74 10.22
N GLN A 291 -7.50 -9.11 11.18
CA GLN A 291 -8.11 -8.35 12.27
C GLN A 291 -7.96 -6.84 12.00
N LYS A 292 -8.91 -6.02 12.48
CA LYS A 292 -8.68 -4.58 12.60
C LYS A 292 -7.68 -4.35 13.72
N VAL A 293 -6.58 -3.65 13.43
CA VAL A 293 -5.55 -3.32 14.41
C VAL A 293 -5.42 -1.81 14.51
N VAL A 294 -5.65 -1.26 15.68
CA VAL A 294 -5.40 0.15 15.96
C VAL A 294 -3.95 0.29 16.41
N MET A 295 -3.11 0.94 15.60
CA MET A 295 -1.70 1.19 15.95
C MET A 295 -1.57 2.43 16.82
N ILE A 296 -2.21 3.51 16.41
CA ILE A 296 -2.28 4.78 17.16
C ILE A 296 -3.74 5.13 17.37
N GLU A 297 -4.14 5.38 18.60
CA GLU A 297 -5.49 5.86 18.95
C GLU A 297 -5.40 7.22 19.63
N ARG A 298 -5.94 8.23 18.99
CA ARG A 298 -5.90 9.61 19.50
C ARG A 298 -4.49 10.01 19.96
N GLY A 299 -3.49 9.71 19.14
CA GLY A 299 -2.07 9.98 19.39
C GLY A 299 -1.35 9.02 20.34
N VAL A 300 -2.05 8.05 20.94
CA VAL A 300 -1.52 7.09 21.91
C VAL A 300 -1.13 5.78 21.20
N ASN A 301 0.06 5.27 21.44
CA ASN A 301 0.54 3.98 20.93
C ASN A 301 -0.29 2.83 21.50
N ARG A 302 -0.96 2.04 20.65
CA ARG A 302 -1.84 0.93 21.09
C ARG A 302 -1.29 -0.43 20.77
N GLY A 303 -0.72 -0.62 19.59
CA GLY A 303 -0.23 -1.92 19.18
C GLY A 303 0.49 -1.90 17.84
N VAL A 304 0.93 -3.07 17.44
CA VAL A 304 1.53 -3.35 16.13
C VAL A 304 0.90 -4.63 15.57
N VAL A 305 1.14 -4.90 14.29
CA VAL A 305 0.62 -6.12 13.67
C VAL A 305 1.56 -7.30 13.90
N PHE A 306 0.99 -8.51 13.95
CA PHE A 306 1.72 -9.75 14.17
C PHE A 306 1.25 -10.87 13.22
N ASP A 307 2.20 -11.67 12.72
CA ASP A 307 1.96 -13.02 12.23
C ASP A 307 2.03 -14.04 13.37
N THR A 308 1.87 -15.33 13.07
CA THR A 308 1.86 -16.38 14.10
C THR A 308 3.20 -16.50 14.86
N ILE A 309 4.31 -16.41 14.15
CA ILE A 309 5.66 -16.57 14.72
C ILE A 309 6.04 -15.35 15.56
N SER A 310 5.88 -14.16 15.02
CA SER A 310 6.19 -12.91 15.73
C SER A 310 5.27 -12.66 16.92
N ALA A 311 4.01 -13.12 16.83
CA ALA A 311 3.08 -13.09 17.95
C ALA A 311 3.57 -13.97 19.13
N ASN A 312 4.00 -15.20 18.84
CA ASN A 312 4.57 -16.09 19.85
C ASN A 312 5.83 -15.50 20.49
N GLN A 313 6.72 -14.91 19.68
CA GLN A 313 7.92 -14.23 20.16
C GLN A 313 7.59 -13.05 21.08
N ALA A 314 6.59 -12.26 20.74
CA ALA A 314 6.14 -11.11 21.51
C ALA A 314 5.19 -11.47 22.66
N LYS A 315 4.76 -12.75 22.79
CA LYS A 315 3.70 -13.21 23.69
C LYS A 315 2.38 -12.46 23.50
N ALA A 316 2.08 -12.20 22.23
CA ALA A 316 0.88 -11.50 21.76
C ALA A 316 -0.06 -12.46 21.00
N ARG A 317 -1.14 -11.94 20.44
CA ARG A 317 -2.03 -12.69 19.54
C ARG A 317 -1.71 -12.37 18.10
N PRO A 318 -1.76 -13.33 17.18
CA PRO A 318 -1.67 -13.06 15.75
C PRO A 318 -2.81 -12.13 15.30
N THR A 319 -2.53 -11.27 14.34
CA THR A 319 -3.48 -10.27 13.84
C THR A 319 -3.87 -10.44 12.37
N GLY A 320 -3.34 -11.50 11.71
CA GLY A 320 -3.61 -11.76 10.31
C GLY A 320 -2.87 -10.80 9.37
N HIS A 321 -1.59 -10.59 9.62
CA HIS A 321 -0.75 -9.68 8.83
C HIS A 321 0.55 -10.34 8.37
N GLY A 322 0.57 -11.68 8.32
CA GLY A 322 1.71 -12.44 7.81
C GLY A 322 1.97 -12.15 6.34
N LEU A 323 3.24 -11.95 6.00
CA LEU A 323 3.72 -11.78 4.64
C LEU A 323 3.84 -13.12 3.89
N PRO A 324 3.96 -13.13 2.56
CA PRO A 324 4.31 -14.34 1.82
C PRO A 324 5.54 -15.03 2.41
N PRO A 325 5.56 -16.37 2.47
CA PRO A 325 6.68 -17.13 3.05
C PRO A 325 8.03 -16.74 2.44
N GLY A 326 9.07 -16.60 3.26
CA GLY A 326 10.42 -16.20 2.84
C GLY A 326 10.68 -14.68 2.86
N MET A 327 9.67 -13.85 3.11
CA MET A 327 9.87 -12.42 3.28
C MET A 327 10.46 -12.11 4.67
N PRO A 328 11.52 -11.26 4.77
CA PRO A 328 12.30 -11.10 6.01
C PRO A 328 11.69 -10.12 7.02
N HIS A 329 10.56 -9.47 6.70
CA HIS A 329 10.07 -8.32 7.47
C HIS A 329 9.14 -8.68 8.63
N GLY A 330 8.74 -9.97 8.79
CA GLY A 330 7.69 -10.38 9.72
C GLY A 330 6.32 -9.87 9.26
N ALA A 331 5.42 -9.61 10.20
CA ALA A 331 4.12 -9.04 9.87
C ALA A 331 4.22 -7.55 9.50
N MET A 332 3.42 -7.13 8.54
CA MET A 332 3.33 -5.74 8.06
C MET A 332 1.86 -5.32 7.91
N PRO A 333 1.48 -4.08 8.25
CA PRO A 333 0.16 -3.57 7.93
C PRO A 333 0.03 -3.36 6.41
N TRP A 334 -1.11 -3.76 5.84
CA TRP A 334 -1.34 -3.77 4.39
C TRP A 334 -2.45 -2.84 3.95
N ASN A 335 -3.35 -2.52 4.89
CA ASN A 335 -4.53 -1.71 4.64
C ASN A 335 -4.58 -0.57 5.66
N VAL A 336 -3.53 0.27 5.63
CA VAL A 336 -3.38 1.36 6.59
C VAL A 336 -4.38 2.45 6.32
N CYS A 337 -5.09 2.86 7.37
CA CYS A 337 -6.10 3.90 7.34
C CYS A 337 -5.75 4.98 8.37
N ILE A 338 -6.01 6.23 8.03
CA ILE A 338 -6.11 7.33 8.97
C ILE A 338 -7.59 7.67 9.14
N GLU A 339 -8.02 7.87 10.39
CA GLU A 339 -9.40 8.26 10.70
C GLU A 339 -9.70 9.64 10.09
N PRO A 340 -10.88 9.82 9.42
CA PRO A 340 -11.23 11.10 8.84
C PRO A 340 -11.48 12.14 9.93
N GLY A 341 -11.23 13.42 9.60
CA GLY A 341 -11.63 14.57 10.42
C GLY A 341 -12.94 15.19 9.94
N ASP A 342 -13.06 16.47 10.14
CA ASP A 342 -14.28 17.25 9.85
C ASP A 342 -14.08 18.40 8.86
N SER A 343 -12.86 18.60 8.37
CA SER A 343 -12.52 19.67 7.44
C SER A 343 -12.62 19.22 5.98
N SER A 344 -12.70 20.14 5.03
CA SER A 344 -12.41 19.89 3.61
C SER A 344 -11.02 20.41 3.23
N LEU A 345 -10.52 20.01 2.06
CA LEU A 345 -9.25 20.54 1.53
C LEU A 345 -9.35 22.06 1.32
N GLU A 346 -10.49 22.54 0.83
CA GLU A 346 -10.76 23.97 0.60
C GLU A 346 -10.79 24.75 1.93
N GLU A 347 -11.40 24.20 2.98
CA GLU A 347 -11.40 24.79 4.32
C GLU A 347 -10.00 24.88 4.90
N MET A 348 -9.17 23.85 4.71
CA MET A 348 -7.76 23.88 5.12
C MET A 348 -6.97 24.96 4.37
N ILE A 349 -7.14 25.05 3.06
CA ILE A 349 -6.52 26.11 2.23
C ILE A 349 -7.01 27.48 2.71
N GLY A 350 -8.34 27.65 2.89
CA GLY A 350 -8.96 28.88 3.34
C GLY A 350 -8.48 29.37 4.70
N SER A 351 -8.15 28.45 5.62
CA SER A 351 -7.63 28.76 6.96
C SER A 351 -6.11 28.98 7.02
N CYS A 352 -5.39 28.59 5.95
CA CYS A 352 -3.94 28.70 5.92
C CYS A 352 -3.49 30.13 5.65
N ARG A 353 -2.84 30.76 6.63
CA ARG A 353 -2.31 32.13 6.48
C ARG A 353 -1.12 32.18 5.54
N ARG A 354 -0.18 31.25 5.73
CA ARG A 354 0.98 31.04 4.86
C ARG A 354 1.49 29.64 5.00
N GLY A 355 1.54 28.89 3.91
CA GLY A 355 1.95 27.50 3.90
C GLY A 355 2.10 26.96 2.49
N LEU A 356 2.26 25.66 2.38
CA LEU A 356 2.37 24.97 1.11
C LEU A 356 1.27 23.92 0.98
N LEU A 357 0.63 23.86 -0.18
CA LEU A 357 -0.12 22.70 -0.62
C LEU A 357 0.84 21.77 -1.36
N VAL A 358 0.99 20.54 -0.88
CA VAL A 358 1.87 19.51 -1.46
C VAL A 358 1.03 18.34 -1.92
N THR A 359 1.08 18.03 -3.22
CA THR A 359 0.24 16.97 -3.80
C THR A 359 0.85 15.58 -3.69
N ASN A 360 2.18 15.47 -3.81
CA ASN A 360 2.89 14.20 -3.76
C ASN A 360 4.26 14.34 -3.11
N PHE A 361 4.67 13.31 -2.40
CA PHE A 361 6.06 13.07 -2.04
C PHE A 361 6.73 12.14 -3.06
N HIS A 362 8.06 12.12 -3.03
CA HIS A 362 8.89 11.29 -3.89
C HIS A 362 10.22 10.98 -3.22
N TYR A 363 10.79 9.80 -3.47
CA TYR A 363 12.04 9.35 -2.85
C TYR A 363 12.01 9.45 -1.31
N VAL A 364 10.87 9.11 -0.71
CA VAL A 364 10.80 9.05 0.76
C VAL A 364 11.68 7.94 1.27
N ASN A 365 12.43 8.21 2.34
CA ASN A 365 13.24 7.24 3.07
C ASN A 365 12.99 7.38 4.57
N GLY A 366 12.51 6.30 5.20
CA GLY A 366 12.20 6.26 6.63
C GLY A 366 13.30 5.69 7.53
N PHE A 367 14.44 5.28 6.98
CA PHE A 367 15.52 4.64 7.78
C PHE A 367 16.55 5.60 8.40
N LEU A 368 16.32 6.91 8.39
CA LEU A 368 17.25 7.88 8.98
C LEU A 368 17.39 7.69 10.50
N ASP A 369 16.25 7.67 11.21
CA ASP A 369 16.18 7.38 12.64
C ASP A 369 14.76 6.80 12.95
N PRO A 370 14.58 5.47 12.91
CA PRO A 370 13.29 4.84 13.15
C PRO A 370 12.69 5.16 14.53
N LYS A 371 13.52 5.37 15.56
CA LYS A 371 13.04 5.71 16.92
C LYS A 371 12.45 7.11 17.02
N LYS A 372 12.77 7.98 16.10
CA LYS A 372 12.18 9.32 15.97
C LYS A 372 11.21 9.42 14.82
N ALA A 373 10.98 8.31 14.11
CA ALA A 373 10.31 8.30 12.81
C ALA A 373 10.82 9.44 11.90
N LEU A 374 12.16 9.64 11.89
CA LEU A 374 12.81 10.67 11.10
C LEU A 374 12.91 10.19 9.65
N MET A 375 12.30 10.93 8.76
CA MET A 375 12.24 10.61 7.34
C MET A 375 12.77 11.77 6.51
N THR A 376 13.18 11.49 5.28
CA THR A 376 13.48 12.49 4.26
C THR A 376 12.78 12.14 2.97
N GLY A 377 12.52 13.14 2.15
CA GLY A 377 11.92 12.98 0.84
C GLY A 377 11.94 14.30 0.08
N MET A 378 11.27 14.29 -1.05
CA MET A 378 11.10 15.46 -1.92
C MET A 378 9.62 15.67 -2.23
N THR A 379 9.22 16.90 -2.46
CA THR A 379 7.92 17.19 -3.09
C THR A 379 8.02 16.94 -4.59
N ARG A 380 6.91 16.59 -5.23
CA ARG A 380 6.83 16.35 -6.67
C ARG A 380 5.40 16.56 -7.19
N TYR A 381 5.26 16.80 -8.47
CA TYR A 381 3.98 16.91 -9.20
C TYR A 381 3.06 18.06 -8.80
N GLY A 382 3.49 18.95 -7.93
CA GLY A 382 2.77 20.13 -7.48
C GLY A 382 3.11 20.49 -6.04
N THR A 383 3.76 21.62 -5.88
CA THR A 383 4.00 22.31 -4.62
C THR A 383 3.57 23.75 -4.82
N PHE A 384 2.59 24.21 -4.05
CA PHE A 384 1.97 25.50 -4.28
C PHE A 384 2.02 26.34 -3.00
N LEU A 385 2.43 27.60 -3.13
CA LEU A 385 2.35 28.55 -2.03
C LEU A 385 0.89 28.93 -1.78
N VAL A 386 0.47 28.78 -0.53
CA VAL A 386 -0.80 29.28 -0.03
C VAL A 386 -0.54 30.49 0.84
N GLU A 387 -1.19 31.61 0.54
CA GLU A 387 -1.16 32.82 1.36
C GLU A 387 -2.57 33.41 1.49
N ASP A 388 -2.95 33.78 2.70
CA ASP A 388 -4.24 34.37 3.05
C ASP A 388 -5.43 33.57 2.47
N GLY A 389 -5.36 32.24 2.65
CA GLY A 389 -6.41 31.30 2.24
C GLY A 389 -6.52 31.08 0.74
N LYS A 390 -5.50 31.40 -0.05
CA LYS A 390 -5.52 31.25 -1.52
C LYS A 390 -4.20 30.70 -2.04
N ILE A 391 -4.28 29.80 -3.02
CA ILE A 391 -3.12 29.36 -3.78
C ILE A 391 -2.63 30.54 -4.63
N LYS A 392 -1.34 30.89 -4.50
CA LYS A 392 -0.72 32.05 -5.17
C LYS A 392 0.04 31.66 -6.42
N HIS A 393 1.00 30.77 -6.29
CA HIS A 393 1.86 30.33 -7.38
C HIS A 393 2.49 28.95 -7.06
N ALA A 394 3.04 28.32 -8.08
CA ALA A 394 3.82 27.11 -7.93
C ALA A 394 5.19 27.39 -7.32
N VAL A 395 5.71 26.41 -6.60
CA VAL A 395 7.03 26.42 -5.94
C VAL A 395 7.88 25.30 -6.52
N LYS A 396 9.18 25.53 -6.71
CA LYS A 396 10.15 24.49 -7.09
C LYS A 396 10.09 23.35 -6.06
N ASN A 397 10.34 22.13 -6.52
CA ASN A 397 10.32 20.98 -5.62
C ASN A 397 11.31 21.15 -4.47
N LEU A 398 10.87 20.79 -3.28
CA LEU A 398 11.62 20.97 -2.03
C LEU A 398 12.02 19.61 -1.47
N ARG A 399 13.23 19.56 -0.92
CA ARG A 399 13.64 18.48 -0.02
C ARG A 399 13.14 18.77 1.38
N TRP A 400 12.62 17.75 2.04
CA TRP A 400 12.26 17.81 3.45
C TRP A 400 12.99 16.73 4.25
N THR A 401 13.22 17.01 5.54
CA THR A 401 13.68 16.05 6.54
C THR A 401 12.95 16.36 7.82
N GLU A 402 12.09 15.42 8.25
CA GLU A 402 11.14 15.67 9.31
C GLU A 402 10.91 14.42 10.17
N SER A 403 10.72 14.64 11.47
CA SER A 403 10.19 13.61 12.37
C SER A 403 8.68 13.51 12.21
N MET A 404 8.18 12.36 11.80
CA MET A 404 6.74 12.16 11.65
C MET A 404 6.03 12.22 13.01
N LEU A 405 6.70 11.92 14.11
CA LEU A 405 6.12 12.11 15.45
C LEU A 405 5.86 13.60 15.72
N ARG A 406 6.81 14.47 15.37
CA ARG A 406 6.64 15.91 15.51
C ARG A 406 5.59 16.44 14.52
N ALA A 407 5.67 16.04 13.26
CA ALA A 407 4.71 16.47 12.23
C ALA A 407 3.27 16.11 12.64
N PHE A 408 3.02 14.86 13.01
CA PHE A 408 1.69 14.43 13.44
C PHE A 408 1.25 14.95 14.81
N SER A 409 2.17 15.50 15.62
CA SER A 409 1.82 16.26 16.82
C SER A 409 1.33 17.68 16.51
N ASN A 410 1.67 18.19 15.32
CA ASN A 410 1.33 19.54 14.88
C ASN A 410 0.17 19.61 13.88
N VAL A 411 -0.58 18.52 13.71
CA VAL A 411 -1.75 18.49 12.82
C VAL A 411 -2.87 19.37 13.37
N GLN A 412 -3.33 20.30 12.52
CA GLN A 412 -4.39 21.28 12.85
C GLN A 412 -5.75 20.84 12.34
N ALA A 413 -5.78 20.19 11.18
CA ALA A 413 -7.01 19.73 10.54
C ALA A 413 -6.76 18.45 9.73
N ILE A 414 -7.79 17.63 9.60
CA ILE A 414 -7.83 16.39 8.84
C ILE A 414 -9.08 16.44 7.96
N SER A 415 -8.99 16.02 6.70
CA SER A 415 -10.14 16.03 5.82
C SER A 415 -11.16 14.94 6.18
N ARG A 416 -12.43 15.23 5.88
CA ARG A 416 -13.52 14.24 5.99
C ARG A 416 -13.48 13.25 4.83
N GLU A 417 -13.04 13.71 3.68
CA GLU A 417 -12.85 12.87 2.50
C GLU A 417 -11.52 12.13 2.61
N ARG A 418 -11.54 10.84 2.26
CA ARG A 418 -10.36 9.98 2.17
C ARG A 418 -10.23 9.45 0.75
N GLU A 419 -9.02 9.27 0.29
CA GLU A 419 -8.73 8.64 -1.00
C GLU A 419 -8.09 7.25 -0.78
N VAL A 420 -8.49 6.30 -1.62
CA VAL A 420 -7.85 4.98 -1.71
C VAL A 420 -6.61 5.12 -2.58
N ILE A 421 -5.46 4.94 -1.96
CA ILE A 421 -4.16 4.96 -2.65
C ILE A 421 -3.65 3.53 -2.66
N SER A 422 -3.45 2.97 -3.83
CA SER A 422 -2.88 1.64 -3.99
C SER A 422 -1.68 1.70 -4.91
N ASP A 423 -0.63 1.00 -4.50
CA ASP A 423 0.41 0.54 -5.39
C ASP A 423 0.03 -0.83 -5.98
N GLU A 424 0.85 -1.40 -6.83
CA GLU A 424 0.60 -2.70 -7.44
C GLU A 424 0.48 -3.80 -6.36
N GLY A 425 -0.49 -4.71 -6.49
CA GLY A 425 -0.59 -5.92 -5.67
C GLY A 425 -1.74 -6.02 -4.67
N GLY A 426 -2.73 -5.13 -4.71
CA GLY A 426 -3.94 -5.24 -3.88
C GLY A 426 -3.80 -4.76 -2.44
N MET A 427 -2.65 -4.23 -2.07
CA MET A 427 -2.48 -3.44 -0.85
C MET A 427 -2.98 -2.02 -1.11
N PHE A 428 -3.67 -1.43 -0.16
CA PHE A 428 -4.11 -0.05 -0.27
C PHE A 428 -3.89 0.72 1.04
N SER A 429 -3.79 2.03 0.92
CA SER A 429 -3.88 2.97 2.03
C SER A 429 -5.11 3.84 1.84
N LEU A 430 -5.83 4.11 2.93
CA LEU A 430 -7.00 4.99 2.92
C LEU A 430 -6.68 6.25 3.70
N MET A 431 -6.37 7.33 2.95
CA MET A 431 -5.74 8.52 3.50
C MET A 431 -6.60 9.77 3.32
N PRO A 432 -6.75 10.60 4.37
CA PRO A 432 -7.26 11.97 4.25
C PRO A 432 -6.18 12.94 3.78
N ALA A 433 -6.52 14.19 3.50
CA ALA A 433 -5.59 15.30 3.52
C ALA A 433 -5.36 15.78 4.96
N VAL A 434 -4.20 16.36 5.26
CA VAL A 434 -3.88 16.92 6.58
C VAL A 434 -3.23 18.30 6.49
N TYR A 435 -3.61 19.20 7.40
CA TYR A 435 -2.93 20.47 7.61
C TYR A 435 -2.00 20.37 8.82
N ILE A 436 -0.70 20.58 8.59
CA ILE A 436 0.37 20.45 9.60
C ILE A 436 1.10 21.77 9.74
N LYS A 437 1.33 22.23 10.96
CA LYS A 437 2.18 23.41 11.23
C LYS A 437 3.65 23.05 11.33
N ASP A 438 4.48 24.01 10.92
CA ASP A 438 5.93 24.01 11.13
C ASP A 438 6.65 22.76 10.55
N PHE A 439 6.26 22.28 9.37
CA PHE A 439 6.92 21.18 8.68
C PHE A 439 8.27 21.63 8.12
N THR A 440 9.32 20.81 8.25
CA THR A 440 10.71 21.21 7.96
C THR A 440 11.15 20.90 6.54
N PHE A 441 11.39 21.93 5.75
CA PHE A 441 12.06 21.83 4.45
C PHE A 441 13.55 22.17 4.58
N THR A 442 14.42 21.36 3.96
CA THR A 442 15.87 21.39 4.15
C THR A 442 16.65 21.76 2.88
N GLY A 443 15.98 21.87 1.74
CA GLY A 443 16.65 22.24 0.50
C GLY A 443 15.66 22.46 -0.66
N VAL A 444 16.14 23.08 -1.71
CA VAL A 444 15.45 23.24 -2.98
C VAL A 444 16.08 22.28 -3.99
N GLN A 445 15.27 21.65 -4.85
CA GLN A 445 15.79 20.84 -5.95
C GLN A 445 16.59 21.76 -6.87
N LYS A 446 17.87 21.44 -7.07
CA LYS A 446 18.68 22.04 -8.13
C LYS A 446 18.38 21.30 -9.43
N GLU A 447 18.30 22.04 -10.51
CA GLU A 447 18.16 21.51 -11.88
C GLU A 447 19.29 20.58 -12.27
#